data_e5a92d1fdfc778aac3fb33241330dba0
#
_entry.id   e5a92d1fdfc778aac3fb33241330dba0
#
_cell.length_a   1.000
_cell.length_b   1.000
_cell.length_c   1.000
_cell.angle_alpha   90.00
_cell.angle_beta   90.00
_cell.angle_gamma   90.00
#
_symmetry.space_group_name_H-M   'P 1'
#
loop_
_entity.id
_entity.type
_entity.pdbx_description
1 polymer ?
#
loop_
_entity_poly.entity_id
_entity_poly.type
_entity_poly.pdbx_seq_one_letter_code
_entity_poly.pdbx_strand_id
1 'polypeptide(L)'
;MKTWHNPLKYNLVLDKEGWTSVNELLIALPLHHHNNRWYRHLKRQDLEEMIARSDKVRFELKDDKIRALYGHSYYASGLFTKVHKITSRPPDILYHGTSPFAAKNIMSEGLRPMNRQYVHLSTNENTAFQVGKHKTILKKEEEQPVIITVFAIKAYNTGVCFYQASHSVWLTDYVHPNFMELLK
;
A
#
# COMPACT_ATOMS: atom_id res chain seq x y z
N MET A 1 -6.68 1.51 9.79
CA MET A 1 -7.98 1.92 9.24
C MET A 1 -8.23 1.17 7.94
N LYS A 2 -9.31 0.34 7.86
CA LYS A 2 -9.59 -0.52 6.69
C LYS A 2 -10.49 0.16 5.64
N THR A 3 -10.84 1.40 5.85
CA THR A 3 -11.83 2.17 5.07
C THR A 3 -11.46 2.31 3.59
N TRP A 4 -10.19 2.57 3.29
CA TRP A 4 -9.70 2.69 1.91
C TRP A 4 -9.58 1.36 1.14
N HIS A 5 -9.73 0.21 1.83
CA HIS A 5 -9.83 -1.08 1.14
C HIS A 5 -11.23 -1.32 0.57
N ASN A 6 -12.25 -0.68 1.14
CA ASN A 6 -13.62 -0.79 0.67
C ASN A 6 -14.41 0.51 1.00
N PRO A 7 -14.15 1.63 0.30
CA PRO A 7 -14.82 2.90 0.56
C PRO A 7 -16.33 2.85 0.34
N LEU A 8 -16.82 2.04 -0.61
CA LEU A 8 -18.26 1.87 -0.83
C LEU A 8 -18.97 1.32 0.40
N LYS A 9 -18.34 0.40 1.13
CA LYS A 9 -18.91 -0.10 2.40
C LYS A 9 -19.17 1.04 3.39
N TYR A 10 -18.44 2.13 3.28
CA TYR A 10 -18.53 3.30 4.15
C TYR A 10 -19.29 4.46 3.48
N ASN A 11 -19.92 4.23 2.33
CA ASN A 11 -20.56 5.25 1.50
C ASN A 11 -19.63 6.45 1.18
N LEU A 12 -18.33 6.18 1.03
CA LEU A 12 -17.35 7.20 0.71
C LEU A 12 -17.08 7.21 -0.79
N VAL A 13 -17.15 8.41 -1.37
CA VAL A 13 -16.75 8.66 -2.75
C VAL A 13 -15.28 9.11 -2.76
N LEU A 14 -14.45 8.41 -3.54
CA LEU A 14 -13.07 8.81 -3.77
C LEU A 14 -12.94 9.42 -5.16
N ASP A 15 -12.18 10.52 -5.26
CA ASP A 15 -11.82 11.08 -6.57
C ASP A 15 -10.70 10.25 -7.25
N LYS A 16 -10.29 10.66 -8.47
CA LYS A 16 -9.27 9.96 -9.26
C LYS A 16 -7.92 9.82 -8.56
N GLU A 17 -7.63 10.67 -7.60
CA GLU A 17 -6.40 10.66 -6.80
C GLU A 17 -6.57 9.98 -5.44
N GLY A 18 -7.77 9.47 -5.15
CA GLY A 18 -8.12 8.77 -3.92
C GLY A 18 -8.48 9.66 -2.74
N TRP A 19 -8.79 10.95 -2.99
CA TRP A 19 -9.26 11.87 -1.95
C TRP A 19 -10.74 11.68 -1.65
N THR A 20 -11.10 11.87 -0.38
CA THR A 20 -12.48 12.01 0.11
C THR A 20 -12.56 13.13 1.14
N SER A 21 -13.77 13.60 1.44
CA SER A 21 -14.00 14.60 2.47
C SER A 21 -13.67 14.07 3.87
N VAL A 22 -12.98 14.86 4.68
CA VAL A 22 -12.75 14.56 6.10
C VAL A 22 -14.10 14.45 6.84
N ASN A 23 -15.05 15.34 6.55
CA ASN A 23 -16.37 15.32 7.18
C ASN A 23 -17.13 14.04 6.85
N GLU A 24 -17.17 13.62 5.57
CA GLU A 24 -17.81 12.35 5.18
C GLU A 24 -17.17 11.15 5.89
N LEU A 25 -15.86 11.13 6.00
CA LEU A 25 -15.15 10.08 6.73
C LEU A 25 -15.54 10.05 8.21
N LEU A 26 -15.56 11.20 8.88
CA LEU A 26 -15.92 11.32 10.30
C LEU A 26 -17.37 10.91 10.58
N ILE A 27 -18.29 11.13 9.64
CA ILE A 27 -19.66 10.63 9.71
C ILE A 27 -19.72 9.12 9.48
N ALA A 28 -18.99 8.62 8.50
CA ALA A 28 -19.05 7.21 8.10
C ALA A 28 -18.44 6.26 9.14
N LEU A 29 -17.35 6.66 9.80
CA LEU A 29 -16.62 5.80 10.75
C LEU A 29 -17.49 5.34 11.93
N PRO A 30 -18.24 6.21 12.65
CA PRO A 30 -19.15 5.80 13.71
C PRO A 30 -20.27 4.86 13.25
N LEU A 31 -20.83 5.10 12.09
CA LEU A 31 -21.93 4.30 11.52
C LEU A 31 -21.50 2.84 11.27
N HIS A 32 -20.27 2.62 10.84
CA HIS A 32 -19.76 1.30 10.52
C HIS A 32 -18.97 0.62 11.66
N HIS A 33 -18.72 1.35 12.74
CA HIS A 33 -18.03 0.86 13.92
C HIS A 33 -18.80 1.17 15.20
N HIS A 34 -20.14 1.02 15.16
CA HIS A 34 -21.03 1.33 16.27
C HIS A 34 -20.69 0.65 17.61
N ASN A 35 -20.02 -0.50 17.57
CA ASN A 35 -19.55 -1.20 18.78
C ASN A 35 -18.29 -0.55 19.39
N ASN A 36 -17.62 0.36 18.71
CA ASN A 36 -16.44 1.03 19.21
C ASN A 36 -16.76 2.49 19.53
N ARG A 37 -16.98 2.79 20.81
CA ARG A 37 -17.33 4.12 21.32
C ARG A 37 -16.33 5.20 20.93
N TRP A 38 -15.07 4.85 20.70
CA TRP A 38 -14.02 5.79 20.33
C TRP A 38 -14.32 6.51 19.00
N TYR A 39 -14.91 5.82 18.02
CA TYR A 39 -15.27 6.43 16.74
C TYR A 39 -16.39 7.48 16.82
N ARG A 40 -17.22 7.46 17.86
CA ARG A 40 -18.35 8.40 18.01
C ARG A 40 -17.94 9.85 18.28
N HIS A 41 -16.74 10.05 18.77
CA HIS A 41 -16.23 11.37 19.18
C HIS A 41 -15.03 11.82 18.35
N LEU A 42 -14.73 11.10 17.26
CA LEU A 42 -13.62 11.43 16.38
C LEU A 42 -13.81 12.80 15.77
N LYS A 43 -12.74 13.59 15.90
CA LYS A 43 -12.61 14.92 15.28
C LYS A 43 -11.46 14.91 14.28
N ARG A 44 -11.40 15.94 13.46
CA ARG A 44 -10.29 16.19 12.54
C ARG A 44 -8.93 16.13 13.26
N GLN A 45 -8.85 16.76 14.42
CA GLN A 45 -7.62 16.80 15.23
C GLN A 45 -7.11 15.39 15.57
N ASP A 46 -7.99 14.43 15.87
CA ASP A 46 -7.60 13.04 16.15
C ASP A 46 -6.98 12.36 14.92
N LEU A 47 -7.45 12.69 13.71
CA LEU A 47 -6.86 12.21 12.46
C LEU A 47 -5.47 12.83 12.23
N GLU A 48 -5.31 14.12 12.49
CA GLU A 48 -4.03 14.83 12.40
C GLU A 48 -3.00 14.23 13.38
N GLU A 49 -3.39 14.00 14.63
CA GLU A 49 -2.54 13.36 15.63
C GLU A 49 -2.19 11.92 15.26
N MET A 50 -3.15 11.14 14.76
CA MET A 50 -2.90 9.77 14.30
C MET A 50 -1.87 9.74 13.16
N ILE A 51 -1.95 10.67 12.21
CA ILE A 51 -1.01 10.78 11.10
C ILE A 51 0.36 11.20 11.61
N ALA A 52 0.43 12.21 12.48
CA ALA A 52 1.67 12.74 13.03
C ALA A 52 2.43 11.72 13.89
N ARG A 53 1.72 10.87 14.65
CA ARG A 53 2.30 9.83 15.50
C ARG A 53 2.59 8.51 14.79
N SER A 54 2.20 8.39 13.52
CA SER A 54 2.38 7.14 12.77
C SER A 54 3.80 7.00 12.23
N ASP A 55 4.51 5.94 12.60
CA ASP A 55 5.83 5.59 12.04
C ASP A 55 5.77 5.36 10.52
N LYS A 56 4.58 5.07 9.99
CA LYS A 56 4.35 4.84 8.56
C LYS A 56 3.36 5.89 8.04
N VAL A 57 3.85 6.83 7.26
CA VAL A 57 3.00 7.81 6.58
C VAL A 57 2.11 7.09 5.56
N ARG A 58 0.87 6.83 5.95
CA ARG A 58 -0.13 6.12 5.12
C ARG A 58 -1.22 7.03 4.59
N PHE A 59 -1.43 8.14 5.24
CA PHE A 59 -2.50 9.08 4.93
C PHE A 59 -1.94 10.47 4.72
N GLU A 60 -2.61 11.22 3.89
CA GLU A 60 -2.34 12.63 3.63
C GLU A 60 -3.61 13.43 3.90
N LEU A 61 -3.47 14.52 4.64
CA LEU A 61 -4.50 15.52 4.87
C LEU A 61 -4.11 16.78 4.10
N LYS A 62 -5.04 17.31 3.34
CA LYS A 62 -4.89 18.58 2.64
C LYS A 62 -6.25 19.28 2.63
N ASP A 63 -6.29 20.51 3.12
CA ASP A 63 -7.53 21.26 3.28
C ASP A 63 -8.58 20.43 4.04
N ASP A 64 -9.79 20.25 3.50
CA ASP A 64 -10.83 19.40 4.07
C ASP A 64 -10.89 17.99 3.49
N LYS A 65 -9.79 17.54 2.86
CA LYS A 65 -9.71 16.23 2.23
C LYS A 65 -8.65 15.34 2.87
N ILE A 66 -8.89 14.04 2.82
CA ILE A 66 -7.97 13.00 3.26
C ILE A 66 -7.87 11.90 2.21
N ARG A 67 -6.67 11.34 2.01
CA ARG A 67 -6.46 10.16 1.18
C ARG A 67 -5.50 9.16 1.80
N ALA A 68 -5.61 7.90 1.36
CA ALA A 68 -4.54 6.93 1.56
C ALA A 68 -3.51 7.06 0.45
N LEU A 69 -2.23 7.09 0.82
CA LEU A 69 -1.12 7.20 -0.14
C LEU A 69 -0.88 5.89 -0.90
N TYR A 70 -1.23 4.75 -0.29
CA TYR A 70 -1.07 3.41 -0.86
C TYR A 70 -2.01 2.38 -0.22
N GLY A 71 -2.04 1.18 -0.78
CA GLY A 71 -2.80 0.06 -0.21
C GLY A 71 -4.19 -0.13 -0.79
N HIS A 72 -4.54 0.57 -1.87
CA HIS A 72 -5.83 0.41 -2.54
C HIS A 72 -5.96 -1.00 -3.16
N SER A 73 -7.17 -1.57 -3.04
CA SER A 73 -7.52 -2.86 -3.62
C SER A 73 -8.50 -2.67 -4.77
N TYR A 74 -8.41 -3.52 -5.82
CA TYR A 74 -9.29 -3.39 -6.99
C TYR A 74 -10.76 -3.66 -6.67
N TYR A 75 -11.03 -4.78 -6.00
CA TYR A 75 -12.40 -5.30 -5.86
C TYR A 75 -13.20 -4.71 -4.70
N ALA A 76 -12.52 -4.12 -3.73
CA ALA A 76 -13.18 -3.65 -2.53
C ALA A 76 -13.45 -2.14 -2.55
N SER A 77 -12.87 -1.41 -3.49
CA SER A 77 -12.91 0.05 -3.49
C SER A 77 -14.10 0.64 -4.24
N GLY A 78 -14.83 -0.17 -5.05
CA GLY A 78 -15.82 0.36 -6.01
C GLY A 78 -15.23 1.35 -7.01
N LEU A 79 -13.93 1.57 -6.94
CA LEU A 79 -13.19 2.33 -7.93
C LEU A 79 -12.98 1.41 -9.13
N PHE A 80 -13.72 1.63 -10.18
CA PHE A 80 -13.49 0.98 -11.48
C PHE A 80 -12.19 1.48 -12.14
N THR A 81 -11.63 2.58 -11.62
CA THR A 81 -10.40 3.18 -12.12
C THR A 81 -9.28 3.06 -11.09
N LYS A 82 -8.09 2.81 -11.59
CA LYS A 82 -6.85 2.80 -10.80
C LYS A 82 -6.56 4.20 -10.26
N VAL A 83 -6.25 4.32 -8.97
CA VAL A 83 -5.85 5.60 -8.38
C VAL A 83 -4.60 6.11 -9.09
N HIS A 84 -4.71 7.27 -9.70
CA HIS A 84 -3.63 7.88 -10.47
C HIS A 84 -2.44 8.23 -9.57
N LYS A 85 -1.23 7.91 -10.05
CA LYS A 85 0.04 8.23 -9.38
C LYS A 85 0.98 8.94 -10.36
N ILE A 86 1.77 9.86 -9.85
CA ILE A 86 2.78 10.56 -10.63
C ILE A 86 4.05 9.71 -10.64
N THR A 87 4.59 9.48 -11.84
CA THR A 87 5.84 8.74 -12.01
C THR A 87 6.99 9.48 -11.35
N SER A 88 7.88 8.72 -10.72
CA SER A 88 9.06 9.25 -10.05
C SER A 88 10.25 8.33 -10.31
N ARG A 89 11.44 8.91 -10.39
CA ARG A 89 12.68 8.15 -10.51
C ARG A 89 12.94 7.39 -9.20
N PRO A 90 13.02 6.04 -9.22
CA PRO A 90 13.25 5.26 -8.02
C PRO A 90 14.72 5.30 -7.56
N PRO A 91 15.03 4.89 -6.32
CA PRO A 91 16.37 4.55 -5.90
C PRO A 91 16.90 3.33 -6.67
N ASP A 92 18.19 3.04 -6.56
CA ASP A 92 18.82 1.93 -7.29
C ASP A 92 18.17 0.58 -6.95
N ILE A 93 17.88 0.39 -5.67
CA ILE A 93 17.34 -0.87 -5.12
C ILE A 93 16.10 -0.60 -4.30
N LEU A 94 15.13 -1.48 -4.46
CA LEU A 94 13.93 -1.59 -3.63
C LEU A 94 13.73 -3.05 -3.20
N TYR A 95 12.95 -3.26 -2.15
CA TYR A 95 12.76 -4.58 -1.55
C TYR A 95 11.29 -4.99 -1.51
N HIS A 96 11.03 -6.30 -1.72
CA HIS A 96 9.70 -6.88 -1.57
C HIS A 96 9.74 -8.08 -0.64
N GLY A 97 9.04 -8.00 0.48
CA GLY A 97 8.88 -9.11 1.41
C GLY A 97 7.69 -9.99 1.06
N THR A 98 7.93 -11.30 1.00
CA THR A 98 6.90 -12.27 0.62
C THR A 98 7.09 -13.60 1.33
N SER A 99 6.15 -14.55 1.14
CA SER A 99 6.30 -15.91 1.62
C SER A 99 7.16 -16.75 0.66
N PRO A 100 7.80 -17.83 1.13
CA PRO A 100 8.62 -18.73 0.31
C PRO A 100 7.86 -19.31 -0.88
N PHE A 101 6.62 -19.72 -0.67
CA PHE A 101 5.75 -20.23 -1.73
C PHE A 101 5.51 -19.17 -2.83
N ALA A 102 5.20 -17.94 -2.44
CA ALA A 102 4.97 -16.88 -3.40
C ALA A 102 6.26 -16.43 -4.11
N ALA A 103 7.41 -16.50 -3.44
CA ALA A 103 8.71 -16.14 -4.03
C ALA A 103 9.03 -16.99 -5.26
N LYS A 104 8.74 -18.30 -5.24
CA LYS A 104 8.94 -19.20 -6.40
C LYS A 104 8.19 -18.70 -7.65
N ASN A 105 6.93 -18.37 -7.49
CA ASN A 105 6.11 -17.87 -8.59
C ASN A 105 6.56 -16.47 -9.05
N ILE A 106 6.91 -15.60 -8.11
CA ILE A 106 7.40 -14.24 -8.43
C ILE A 106 8.69 -14.31 -9.24
N MET A 107 9.63 -15.19 -8.89
CA MET A 107 10.90 -15.33 -9.60
C MET A 107 10.74 -15.90 -11.02
N SER A 108 9.66 -16.62 -11.31
CA SER A 108 9.37 -17.14 -12.67
C SER A 108 8.47 -16.22 -13.49
N GLU A 109 7.45 -15.60 -12.87
CA GLU A 109 6.40 -14.86 -13.60
C GLU A 109 6.52 -13.35 -13.49
N GLY A 110 7.36 -12.87 -12.57
CA GLY A 110 7.48 -11.45 -12.23
C GLY A 110 6.57 -11.05 -11.06
N LEU A 111 6.85 -9.86 -10.55
CA LEU A 111 6.14 -9.31 -9.39
C LEU A 111 4.91 -8.54 -9.84
N ARG A 112 3.73 -9.05 -9.49
CA ARG A 112 2.42 -8.52 -9.88
C ARG A 112 1.64 -7.95 -8.70
N PRO A 113 0.73 -7.00 -8.90
CA PRO A 113 -0.05 -6.36 -7.82
C PRO A 113 -1.01 -7.31 -7.09
N MET A 114 -1.43 -8.41 -7.72
CA MET A 114 -2.45 -9.35 -7.24
C MET A 114 -3.78 -8.62 -6.94
N ASN A 115 -4.25 -8.68 -5.70
CA ASN A 115 -5.49 -8.00 -5.26
C ASN A 115 -5.32 -6.49 -5.00
N ARG A 116 -4.13 -5.94 -5.21
CA ARG A 116 -3.82 -4.53 -5.05
C ARG A 116 -3.82 -3.82 -6.40
N GLN A 117 -3.95 -2.50 -6.39
CA GLN A 117 -3.82 -1.70 -7.61
C GLN A 117 -2.36 -1.58 -8.09
N TYR A 118 -1.42 -1.73 -7.18
CA TYR A 118 0.03 -1.63 -7.44
C TYR A 118 0.81 -2.67 -6.65
N VAL A 119 1.96 -3.05 -7.16
CA VAL A 119 3.02 -3.71 -6.40
C VAL A 119 3.56 -2.73 -5.36
N HIS A 120 3.80 -3.22 -4.15
CA HIS A 120 4.37 -2.42 -3.06
C HIS A 120 5.81 -2.84 -2.82
N LEU A 121 6.70 -1.86 -2.82
CA LEU A 121 8.12 -2.01 -2.59
C LEU A 121 8.55 -1.12 -1.41
N SER A 122 9.61 -1.50 -0.73
CA SER A 122 10.18 -0.74 0.39
C SER A 122 11.60 -0.30 0.07
N THR A 123 12.01 0.85 0.59
CA THR A 123 13.42 1.27 0.59
C THR A 123 14.26 0.56 1.65
N ASN A 124 13.62 -0.19 2.57
CA ASN A 124 14.29 -0.80 3.72
C ASN A 124 13.97 -2.29 3.81
N GLU A 125 15.02 -3.11 3.94
CA GLU A 125 14.94 -4.57 4.07
C GLU A 125 14.14 -5.03 5.28
N ASN A 126 14.38 -4.44 6.45
CA ASN A 126 13.65 -4.82 7.66
C ASN A 126 12.15 -4.60 7.51
N THR A 127 11.76 -3.50 6.86
CA THR A 127 10.35 -3.24 6.55
C THR A 127 9.79 -4.30 5.60
N ALA A 128 10.54 -4.67 4.56
CA ALA A 128 10.14 -5.75 3.65
C ALA A 128 10.06 -7.10 4.38
N PHE A 129 11.02 -7.42 5.25
CA PHE A 129 10.99 -8.63 6.08
C PHE A 129 9.74 -8.71 6.95
N GLN A 130 9.37 -7.63 7.65
CA GLN A 130 8.16 -7.60 8.48
C GLN A 130 6.88 -7.79 7.66
N VAL A 131 6.84 -7.25 6.43
CA VAL A 131 5.72 -7.49 5.50
C VAL A 131 5.66 -8.95 5.08
N GLY A 132 6.80 -9.56 4.75
CA GLY A 132 6.92 -10.97 4.40
C GLY A 132 6.49 -11.87 5.56
N LYS A 133 6.96 -11.60 6.79
CA LYS A 133 6.60 -12.32 8.01
C LYS A 133 5.08 -12.31 8.26
N HIS A 134 4.44 -11.17 8.06
CA HIS A 134 2.98 -11.09 8.18
C HIS A 134 2.27 -11.96 7.14
N LYS A 135 2.79 -12.02 5.90
CA LYS A 135 2.21 -12.87 4.83
C LYS A 135 2.40 -14.36 5.11
N THR A 136 3.56 -14.79 5.61
CA THR A 136 3.83 -16.19 6.02
C THR A 136 2.90 -16.63 7.14
N ILE A 137 2.74 -15.81 8.18
CA ILE A 137 1.82 -16.09 9.29
C ILE A 137 0.37 -16.23 8.79
N LEU A 138 -0.10 -15.33 7.93
CA LEU A 138 -1.46 -15.39 7.38
C LEU A 138 -1.71 -16.65 6.55
N LYS A 139 -0.67 -17.18 5.90
CA LYS A 139 -0.72 -18.41 5.09
C LYS A 139 -0.40 -19.67 5.88
N LYS A 140 -0.08 -19.54 7.18
CA LYS A 140 0.33 -20.65 8.04
C LYS A 140 1.56 -21.40 7.51
N GLU A 141 2.47 -20.69 6.84
CA GLU A 141 3.74 -21.23 6.40
C GLU A 141 4.72 -21.27 7.59
N GLU A 142 5.44 -22.37 7.76
CA GLU A 142 6.42 -22.54 8.86
C GLU A 142 7.77 -21.92 8.53
N GLU A 143 8.04 -21.71 7.23
CA GLU A 143 9.32 -21.18 6.75
C GLU A 143 9.46 -19.68 6.98
N GLN A 144 10.70 -19.20 7.05
CA GLN A 144 11.01 -17.78 7.17
C GLN A 144 10.58 -17.00 5.91
N PRO A 145 10.18 -15.73 6.04
CA PRO A 145 9.85 -14.90 4.89
C PRO A 145 11.08 -14.70 4.00
N VAL A 146 10.80 -14.50 2.73
CA VAL A 146 11.81 -14.23 1.71
C VAL A 146 11.76 -12.75 1.34
N ILE A 147 12.93 -12.14 1.17
CA ILE A 147 13.08 -10.80 0.61
C ILE A 147 13.54 -10.93 -0.83
N ILE A 148 12.88 -10.21 -1.71
CA ILE A 148 13.25 -10.05 -3.11
C ILE A 148 13.85 -8.66 -3.26
N THR A 149 15.08 -8.60 -3.74
CA THR A 149 15.75 -7.38 -4.17
C THR A 149 15.26 -7.03 -5.58
N VAL A 150 14.86 -5.79 -5.78
CA VAL A 150 14.42 -5.24 -7.07
C VAL A 150 15.42 -4.19 -7.52
N PHE A 151 16.04 -4.39 -8.67
CA PHE A 151 16.94 -3.43 -9.33
C PHE A 151 16.12 -2.32 -9.99
N ALA A 152 15.56 -1.44 -9.17
CA ALA A 152 14.51 -0.52 -9.56
C ALA A 152 14.98 0.49 -10.62
N ILE A 153 16.19 1.05 -10.47
CA ILE A 153 16.74 1.97 -11.46
C ILE A 153 17.01 1.29 -12.81
N LYS A 154 17.44 0.02 -12.79
CA LYS A 154 17.64 -0.74 -14.03
C LYS A 154 16.30 -0.95 -14.75
N ALA A 155 15.26 -1.34 -14.02
CA ALA A 155 13.93 -1.51 -14.59
C ALA A 155 13.34 -0.17 -15.08
N TYR A 156 13.54 0.92 -14.33
CA TYR A 156 13.10 2.26 -14.72
C TYR A 156 13.71 2.71 -16.05
N ASN A 157 15.01 2.46 -16.24
CA ASN A 157 15.72 2.82 -17.48
C ASN A 157 15.23 2.02 -18.71
N THR A 158 14.49 0.93 -18.51
CA THR A 158 13.81 0.18 -19.61
C THR A 158 12.35 0.58 -19.79
N GLY A 159 11.87 1.61 -19.08
CA GLY A 159 10.50 2.14 -19.21
C GLY A 159 9.51 1.65 -18.16
N VAL A 160 9.93 0.88 -17.14
CA VAL A 160 9.05 0.52 -16.03
C VAL A 160 8.73 1.76 -15.20
N CYS A 161 7.45 2.03 -14.99
CA CYS A 161 7.01 3.16 -14.19
C CYS A 161 7.07 2.85 -12.69
N PHE A 162 7.66 3.76 -11.93
CA PHE A 162 7.66 3.74 -10.46
C PHE A 162 6.99 4.99 -9.92
N TYR A 163 6.36 4.85 -8.75
CA TYR A 163 5.60 5.93 -8.10
C TYR A 163 5.98 5.98 -6.62
N GLN A 164 6.42 7.13 -6.16
CA GLN A 164 6.71 7.31 -4.74
C GLN A 164 5.40 7.55 -3.98
N ALA A 165 5.04 6.63 -3.11
CA ALA A 165 3.84 6.75 -2.28
C ALA A 165 4.14 7.40 -0.93
N SER A 166 5.31 7.14 -0.37
CA SER A 166 5.84 7.81 0.83
C SER A 166 7.36 7.76 0.81
N HIS A 167 8.02 8.30 1.84
CA HIS A 167 9.48 8.24 1.93
C HIS A 167 10.04 6.81 1.85
N SER A 168 9.32 5.83 2.41
CA SER A 168 9.78 4.44 2.49
C SER A 168 9.01 3.46 1.61
N VAL A 169 7.94 3.89 0.92
CA VAL A 169 7.08 3.03 0.11
C VAL A 169 7.04 3.49 -1.33
N TRP A 170 7.35 2.58 -2.21
CA TRP A 170 7.29 2.73 -3.65
C TRP A 170 6.27 1.79 -4.28
N LEU A 171 5.70 2.21 -5.38
CA LEU A 171 4.70 1.47 -6.12
C LEU A 171 5.17 1.27 -7.56
N THR A 172 4.74 0.18 -8.19
CA THR A 172 4.92 -0.06 -9.62
C THR A 172 3.80 -0.95 -10.14
N ASP A 173 3.64 -1.03 -11.45
CA ASP A 173 2.62 -1.86 -12.07
C ASP A 173 3.05 -3.32 -12.14
N TYR A 174 4.31 -3.55 -12.49
CA TYR A 174 4.89 -4.88 -12.69
C TYR A 174 6.42 -4.79 -12.65
N VAL A 175 7.07 -5.87 -12.20
CA VAL A 175 8.52 -6.02 -12.33
C VAL A 175 8.83 -7.38 -12.96
N HIS A 176 9.56 -7.34 -14.08
CA HIS A 176 10.00 -8.56 -14.76
C HIS A 176 11.09 -9.30 -13.96
N PRO A 177 11.15 -10.65 -13.99
CA PRO A 177 12.15 -11.44 -13.26
C PRO A 177 13.60 -10.99 -13.46
N ASN A 178 13.98 -10.53 -14.66
CA ASN A 178 15.34 -10.06 -14.98
C ASN A 178 15.80 -8.87 -14.12
N PHE A 179 14.90 -8.20 -13.43
CA PHE A 179 15.21 -7.08 -12.54
C PHE A 179 15.09 -7.44 -11.06
N MET A 180 15.12 -8.74 -10.74
CA MET A 180 14.96 -9.21 -9.37
C MET A 180 15.94 -10.32 -9.04
N GLU A 181 16.27 -10.43 -7.75
CA GLU A 181 16.98 -11.57 -7.19
C GLU A 181 16.50 -11.85 -5.76
N LEU A 182 16.73 -13.07 -5.27
CA LEU A 182 16.50 -13.39 -3.87
C LEU A 182 17.62 -12.78 -3.02
N LEU A 183 17.26 -12.05 -1.98
CA LEU A 183 18.25 -11.58 -1.01
C LEU A 183 18.78 -12.79 -0.23
N LYS A 184 20.10 -12.94 -0.26
CA LYS A 184 20.82 -14.03 0.43
C LYS A 184 21.08 -13.71 1.89
#